data_b4b61fce879b27a03d416188b7d5f2f7
#
_entry.id   b4b61fce879b27a03d416188b7d5f2f7
#
_cell.length_a   1.000
_cell.length_b   1.000
_cell.length_c   1.000
_cell.angle_alpha   90.00
_cell.angle_beta   90.00
_cell.angle_gamma   90.00
#
_symmetry.space_group_name_H-M   'P 1'
#
loop_
_entity.id
_entity.type
_entity.pdbx_description
1 polymer ?
#
loop_
_entity_poly.entity_id
_entity_poly.type
_entity_poly.pdbx_seq_one_letter_code
_entity_poly.pdbx_strand_id
1 'polypeptide(L)'
;IYNKHMKVIATAVTNFDIHDIARTARTYDVKKYFLIHPLKVQEEIIKKITGYWQHGFGRVYNPDRSEALDRVQYLPDIASAVAEIKKLTGKEPVTITTDARIYPNTITYKAARQMLYEGDRPVLVLFGTGFGMEKETMAAFDYILEPVYGPSNYNHLCVRSAVAIILDRLAGEAWWEK
;
A
#
# COMPACT_ATOMS: atom_id res chain seq x y z
N ILE A 1 8.17 -11.51 0.34
CA ILE A 1 9.23 -10.71 -0.27
C ILE A 1 10.56 -11.44 -0.31
N TYR A 2 11.50 -11.00 -1.15
CA TYR A 2 12.86 -11.51 -1.19
C TYR A 2 13.82 -10.76 -0.27
N ASN A 3 14.82 -11.49 0.24
CA ASN A 3 16.03 -10.88 0.83
C ASN A 3 17.14 -10.72 -0.25
N LYS A 4 18.29 -10.17 0.14
CA LYS A 4 19.45 -9.99 -0.78
C LYS A 4 19.99 -11.28 -1.41
N HIS A 5 19.64 -12.44 -0.87
CA HIS A 5 20.03 -13.76 -1.38
C HIS A 5 18.89 -14.44 -2.15
N MET A 6 17.84 -13.70 -2.54
CA MET A 6 16.64 -14.20 -3.23
C MET A 6 15.88 -15.30 -2.45
N LYS A 7 15.97 -15.30 -1.11
CA LYS A 7 15.17 -16.18 -0.26
C LYS A 7 13.92 -15.45 0.16
N VAL A 8 12.79 -16.14 0.15
CA VAL A 8 11.50 -15.61 0.62
C VAL A 8 11.54 -15.41 2.14
N ILE A 9 11.27 -14.21 2.57
CA ILE A 9 11.22 -13.80 3.97
C ILE A 9 10.02 -12.89 4.25
N ALA A 10 9.70 -12.70 5.52
CA ALA A 10 8.85 -11.61 5.98
C ALA A 10 9.73 -10.57 6.71
N THR A 11 9.51 -9.28 6.44
CA THR A 11 10.18 -8.18 7.16
C THR A 11 9.24 -7.62 8.23
N ALA A 12 9.80 -7.16 9.34
CA ALA A 12 9.02 -6.52 10.39
C ALA A 12 8.35 -5.23 9.88
N VAL A 13 7.12 -5.01 10.33
CA VAL A 13 6.44 -3.72 10.18
C VAL A 13 6.99 -2.77 11.26
N THR A 14 7.38 -1.58 10.87
CA THR A 14 7.85 -0.57 11.81
C THR A 14 6.73 0.37 12.24
N ASN A 15 6.90 1.01 13.41
CA ASN A 15 5.96 2.04 13.88
C ASN A 15 5.84 3.20 12.88
N PHE A 16 6.94 3.56 12.20
CA PHE A 16 6.94 4.60 11.17
C PHE A 16 6.09 4.20 9.96
N ASP A 17 6.15 2.94 9.52
CA ASP A 17 5.34 2.47 8.38
C ASP A 17 3.85 2.60 8.68
N ILE A 18 3.43 2.24 9.90
CA ILE A 18 2.04 2.34 10.33
C ILE A 18 1.57 3.80 10.29
N HIS A 19 2.33 4.71 10.91
CA HIS A 19 1.92 6.10 11.07
C HIS A 19 2.03 6.91 9.78
N ASP A 20 3.17 6.83 9.10
CA ASP A 20 3.46 7.67 7.94
C ASP A 20 2.57 7.29 6.75
N ILE A 21 2.40 5.97 6.50
CA ILE A 21 1.53 5.49 5.43
C ILE A 21 0.06 5.78 5.74
N ALA A 22 -0.39 5.62 6.99
CA ALA A 22 -1.77 5.94 7.37
C ALA A 22 -2.10 7.42 7.12
N ARG A 23 -1.19 8.33 7.49
CA ARG A 23 -1.35 9.77 7.26
C ARG A 23 -1.34 10.12 5.77
N THR A 24 -0.43 9.54 5.00
CA THR A 24 -0.40 9.68 3.54
C THR A 24 -1.70 9.15 2.93
N ALA A 25 -2.15 7.97 3.31
CA ALA A 25 -3.41 7.39 2.86
C ALA A 25 -4.62 8.29 3.18
N ARG A 26 -4.64 8.91 4.38
CA ARG A 26 -5.70 9.86 4.74
C ARG A 26 -5.66 11.13 3.89
N THR A 27 -4.47 11.66 3.59
CA THR A 27 -4.28 12.85 2.76
C THR A 27 -4.86 12.67 1.36
N TYR A 28 -4.67 11.49 0.76
CA TYR A 28 -5.18 11.17 -0.59
C TYR A 28 -6.52 10.43 -0.58
N ASP A 29 -7.27 10.47 0.52
CA ASP A 29 -8.58 9.84 0.71
C ASP A 29 -8.64 8.35 0.35
N VAL A 30 -7.54 7.63 0.56
CA VAL A 30 -7.51 6.16 0.45
C VAL A 30 -8.47 5.58 1.49
N LYS A 31 -9.38 4.73 1.09
CA LYS A 31 -10.47 4.23 1.96
C LYS A 31 -9.97 3.26 3.03
N LYS A 32 -9.00 2.41 2.70
CA LYS A 32 -8.39 1.43 3.62
C LYS A 32 -6.89 1.33 3.40
N TYR A 33 -6.16 1.13 4.49
CA TYR A 33 -4.76 0.76 4.49
C TYR A 33 -4.62 -0.62 5.15
N PHE A 34 -4.38 -1.65 4.35
CA PHE A 34 -4.17 -3.00 4.84
C PHE A 34 -2.71 -3.25 5.15
N LEU A 35 -2.41 -3.60 6.40
CA LEU A 35 -1.12 -4.12 6.83
C LEU A 35 -1.15 -5.64 6.77
N ILE A 36 -0.47 -6.21 5.79
CA ILE A 36 -0.47 -7.64 5.53
C ILE A 36 0.79 -8.27 6.08
N HIS A 37 0.64 -9.20 7.03
CA HIS A 37 1.77 -9.89 7.63
C HIS A 37 1.37 -11.27 8.17
N PRO A 38 2.13 -12.37 7.85
CA PRO A 38 1.74 -13.72 8.24
C PRO A 38 2.06 -14.08 9.68
N LEU A 39 2.92 -13.34 10.39
CA LEU A 39 3.39 -13.71 11.73
C LEU A 39 2.53 -13.08 12.83
N LYS A 40 2.04 -13.90 13.76
CA LYS A 40 1.22 -13.46 14.91
C LYS A 40 1.89 -12.40 15.78
N VAL A 41 3.20 -12.46 15.97
CA VAL A 41 3.92 -11.44 16.75
C VAL A 41 3.79 -10.04 16.12
N GLN A 42 3.77 -9.95 14.78
CA GLN A 42 3.56 -8.69 14.08
C GLN A 42 2.10 -8.24 14.16
N GLU A 43 1.15 -9.18 14.09
CA GLU A 43 -0.26 -8.89 14.31
C GLU A 43 -0.49 -8.23 15.68
N GLU A 44 0.10 -8.80 16.74
CA GLU A 44 -0.04 -8.28 18.10
C GLU A 44 0.53 -6.86 18.23
N ILE A 45 1.71 -6.61 17.65
CA ILE A 45 2.35 -5.29 17.65
C ILE A 45 1.50 -4.28 16.89
N ILE A 46 1.03 -4.63 15.68
CA ILE A 46 0.20 -3.78 14.84
C ILE A 46 -1.11 -3.43 15.58
N LYS A 47 -1.79 -4.44 16.11
CA LYS A 47 -3.05 -4.24 16.86
C LYS A 47 -2.86 -3.39 18.11
N LYS A 48 -1.75 -3.55 18.83
CA LYS A 48 -1.44 -2.73 20.00
C LYS A 48 -1.24 -1.26 19.62
N ILE A 49 -0.49 -1.00 18.55
CA ILE A 49 -0.24 0.38 18.09
C ILE A 49 -1.53 1.00 17.55
N THR A 50 -2.23 0.33 16.66
CA THR A 50 -3.47 0.86 16.08
C THR A 50 -4.56 1.04 17.13
N GLY A 51 -4.73 0.07 18.05
CA GLY A 51 -5.70 0.14 19.13
C GLY A 51 -5.50 1.34 20.07
N TYR A 52 -4.25 1.70 20.38
CA TYR A 52 -3.94 2.90 21.16
C TYR A 52 -4.49 4.18 20.49
N TRP A 53 -4.41 4.29 19.18
CA TRP A 53 -4.87 5.44 18.43
C TRP A 53 -6.35 5.38 18.07
N GLN A 54 -6.87 4.20 17.74
CA GLN A 54 -8.26 4.02 17.32
C GLN A 54 -9.25 4.07 18.51
N HIS A 55 -8.86 3.52 19.65
CA HIS A 55 -9.75 3.31 20.80
C HIS A 55 -9.18 3.78 22.14
N GLY A 56 -7.87 4.04 22.21
CA GLY A 56 -7.16 4.42 23.44
C GLY A 56 -7.00 5.93 23.63
N PHE A 57 -6.10 6.30 24.55
CA PHE A 57 -5.78 7.70 24.85
C PHE A 57 -5.32 8.52 23.64
N GLY A 58 -4.64 7.90 22.68
CA GLY A 58 -4.18 8.56 21.47
C GLY A 58 -5.30 9.25 20.69
N ARG A 59 -6.52 8.70 20.73
CA ARG A 59 -7.71 9.28 20.08
C ARG A 59 -8.08 10.65 20.64
N VAL A 60 -7.94 10.82 21.93
CA VAL A 60 -8.23 12.11 22.60
C VAL A 60 -7.06 13.07 22.45
N TYR A 61 -5.84 12.55 22.53
CA TYR A 61 -4.62 13.36 22.46
C TYR A 61 -4.37 13.99 21.08
N ASN A 62 -4.64 13.25 20.00
CA ASN A 62 -4.47 13.75 18.63
C ASN A 62 -5.55 13.13 17.71
N PRO A 63 -6.72 13.79 17.60
CA PRO A 63 -7.83 13.31 16.77
C PRO A 63 -7.47 13.12 15.29
N ASP A 64 -6.69 14.02 14.69
CA ASP A 64 -6.31 13.94 13.27
C ASP A 64 -5.46 12.69 12.98
N ARG A 65 -4.56 12.36 13.92
CA ARG A 65 -3.78 11.13 13.82
C ARG A 65 -4.65 9.90 14.00
N SER A 66 -5.60 9.95 14.92
CA SER A 66 -6.59 8.88 15.12
C SER A 66 -7.40 8.64 13.84
N GLU A 67 -7.90 9.68 13.20
CA GLU A 67 -8.64 9.60 11.95
C GLU A 67 -7.83 8.92 10.83
N ALA A 68 -6.52 9.21 10.75
CA ALA A 68 -5.65 8.53 9.81
C ALA A 68 -5.50 7.03 10.15
N LEU A 69 -5.30 6.70 11.42
CA LEU A 69 -5.13 5.32 11.89
C LEU A 69 -6.45 4.51 11.83
N ASP A 70 -7.64 5.13 11.83
CA ASP A 70 -8.94 4.45 11.64
C ASP A 70 -9.04 3.75 10.26
N ARG A 71 -8.19 4.12 9.29
CA ARG A 71 -8.11 3.45 7.98
C ARG A 71 -7.27 2.17 8.01
N VAL A 72 -6.44 1.98 9.04
CA VAL A 72 -5.51 0.85 9.15
C VAL A 72 -6.22 -0.40 9.62
N GLN A 73 -6.02 -1.49 8.90
CA GLN A 73 -6.53 -2.81 9.25
C GLN A 73 -5.43 -3.86 9.03
N TYR A 74 -5.17 -4.67 10.05
CA TYR A 74 -4.30 -5.83 9.90
C TYR A 74 -5.02 -6.97 9.18
N LEU A 75 -4.32 -7.65 8.27
CA LEU A 75 -4.78 -8.87 7.61
C LEU A 75 -3.62 -9.87 7.48
N PRO A 76 -3.88 -11.19 7.52
CA PRO A 76 -2.82 -12.20 7.50
C PRO A 76 -2.19 -12.38 6.11
N ASP A 77 -2.95 -12.15 5.04
CA ASP A 77 -2.55 -12.38 3.66
C ASP A 77 -3.30 -11.50 2.66
N ILE A 78 -2.87 -11.53 1.40
CA ILE A 78 -3.44 -10.74 0.31
C ILE A 78 -4.86 -11.22 -0.04
N ALA A 79 -5.12 -12.52 0.02
CA ALA A 79 -6.46 -13.06 -0.27
C ALA A 79 -7.51 -12.50 0.70
N SER A 80 -7.13 -12.36 1.97
CA SER A 80 -7.97 -11.70 2.99
C SER A 80 -8.25 -10.24 2.67
N ALA A 81 -7.29 -9.50 2.09
CA ALA A 81 -7.49 -8.12 1.67
C ALA A 81 -8.46 -8.03 0.48
N VAL A 82 -8.32 -8.89 -0.51
CA VAL A 82 -9.25 -8.98 -1.64
C VAL A 82 -10.66 -9.32 -1.15
N ALA A 83 -10.79 -10.31 -0.27
CA ALA A 83 -12.07 -10.71 0.30
C ALA A 83 -12.74 -9.57 1.10
N GLU A 84 -11.96 -8.81 1.88
CA GLU A 84 -12.49 -7.67 2.62
C GLU A 84 -12.97 -6.54 1.68
N ILE A 85 -12.23 -6.25 0.62
CA ILE A 85 -12.67 -5.27 -0.38
C ILE A 85 -13.97 -5.73 -1.05
N LYS A 86 -14.05 -7.00 -1.45
CA LYS A 86 -15.26 -7.57 -2.04
C LYS A 86 -16.47 -7.48 -1.10
N LYS A 87 -16.26 -7.76 0.19
CA LYS A 87 -17.29 -7.61 1.22
C LYS A 87 -17.77 -6.16 1.36
N LEU A 88 -16.86 -5.18 1.30
CA LEU A 88 -17.17 -3.76 1.47
C LEU A 88 -17.83 -3.14 0.23
N THR A 89 -17.48 -3.61 -0.97
CA THR A 89 -17.86 -2.95 -2.24
C THR A 89 -18.78 -3.79 -3.12
N GLY A 90 -18.92 -5.10 -2.83
CA GLY A 90 -19.62 -6.05 -3.69
C GLY A 90 -18.85 -6.45 -4.97
N LYS A 91 -17.62 -5.94 -5.18
CA LYS A 91 -16.83 -6.14 -6.40
C LYS A 91 -15.43 -6.64 -6.10
N GLU A 92 -14.88 -7.46 -7.00
CA GLU A 92 -13.46 -7.83 -6.98
C GLU A 92 -12.60 -6.60 -7.31
N PRO A 93 -11.53 -6.31 -6.56
CA PRO A 93 -10.64 -5.20 -6.90
C PRO A 93 -9.83 -5.46 -8.18
N VAL A 94 -9.41 -4.40 -8.84
CA VAL A 94 -8.27 -4.43 -9.73
C VAL A 94 -7.02 -4.39 -8.86
N THR A 95 -6.11 -5.34 -9.05
CA THR A 95 -4.88 -5.47 -8.26
C THR A 95 -3.70 -4.89 -9.03
N ILE A 96 -3.04 -3.89 -8.44
CA ILE A 96 -1.86 -3.24 -9.02
C ILE A 96 -0.72 -3.35 -8.00
N THR A 97 0.35 -4.01 -8.37
CA THR A 97 1.55 -4.05 -7.53
C THR A 97 2.60 -3.03 -7.99
N THR A 98 3.58 -2.77 -7.14
CA THR A 98 4.68 -1.82 -7.40
C THR A 98 6.02 -2.52 -7.35
N ASP A 99 6.92 -2.15 -8.25
CA ASP A 99 8.32 -2.62 -8.27
C ASP A 99 9.23 -1.52 -8.83
N ALA A 100 10.53 -1.63 -8.59
CA ALA A 100 11.55 -0.73 -9.16
C ALA A 100 11.95 -1.11 -10.60
N ARG A 101 11.42 -2.18 -11.16
CA ARG A 101 11.71 -2.74 -12.49
C ARG A 101 10.48 -2.69 -13.38
N ILE A 102 10.71 -2.77 -14.70
CA ILE A 102 9.67 -2.87 -15.73
C ILE A 102 9.42 -4.33 -16.08
N TYR A 103 8.15 -4.68 -16.29
CA TYR A 103 7.66 -6.00 -16.66
C TYR A 103 6.72 -5.90 -17.87
N PRO A 104 6.42 -7.02 -18.57
CA PRO A 104 5.51 -7.00 -19.73
C PRO A 104 4.10 -6.45 -19.44
N ASN A 105 3.59 -6.63 -18.21
CA ASN A 105 2.29 -6.12 -17.76
C ASN A 105 2.41 -4.81 -16.96
N THR A 106 3.48 -4.05 -17.14
CA THR A 106 3.65 -2.71 -16.55
C THR A 106 2.69 -1.72 -17.22
N ILE A 107 1.97 -0.98 -16.37
CA ILE A 107 1.07 0.11 -16.80
C ILE A 107 1.60 1.46 -16.32
N THR A 108 1.24 2.51 -17.07
CA THR A 108 1.59 3.88 -16.73
C THR A 108 0.74 4.43 -15.59
N TYR A 109 1.21 5.49 -14.92
CA TYR A 109 0.40 6.23 -13.94
C TYR A 109 -0.88 6.76 -14.56
N LYS A 110 -0.85 7.21 -15.82
CA LYS A 110 -2.03 7.68 -16.54
C LYS A 110 -3.09 6.58 -16.67
N ALA A 111 -2.70 5.38 -17.09
CA ALA A 111 -3.62 4.24 -17.19
C ALA A 111 -4.18 3.83 -15.83
N ALA A 112 -3.35 3.81 -14.78
CA ALA A 112 -3.80 3.49 -13.43
C ALA A 112 -4.75 4.56 -12.86
N ARG A 113 -4.50 5.86 -13.11
CA ARG A 113 -5.44 6.94 -12.78
C ARG A 113 -6.79 6.78 -13.48
N GLN A 114 -6.77 6.42 -14.77
CA GLN A 114 -8.00 6.18 -15.50
C GLN A 114 -8.82 5.05 -14.89
N MET A 115 -8.18 3.94 -14.48
CA MET A 115 -8.86 2.86 -13.76
C MET A 115 -9.45 3.33 -12.42
N LEU A 116 -8.75 4.22 -11.72
CA LEU A 116 -9.19 4.74 -10.42
C LEU A 116 -10.41 5.65 -10.51
N TYR A 117 -10.48 6.52 -11.53
CA TYR A 117 -11.53 7.54 -11.64
C TYR A 117 -12.65 7.19 -12.60
N GLU A 118 -12.40 6.40 -13.64
CA GLU A 118 -13.38 6.03 -14.66
C GLU A 118 -13.80 4.56 -14.56
N GLY A 119 -13.04 3.74 -13.81
CA GLY A 119 -13.34 2.33 -13.61
C GLY A 119 -14.52 2.11 -12.67
N ASP A 120 -15.15 0.95 -12.81
CA ASP A 120 -16.30 0.51 -12.00
C ASP A 120 -15.88 -0.43 -10.84
N ARG A 121 -14.62 -0.80 -10.76
CA ARG A 121 -14.03 -1.71 -9.75
C ARG A 121 -13.14 -0.93 -8.78
N PRO A 122 -13.12 -1.31 -7.47
CA PRO A 122 -12.14 -0.77 -6.54
C PRO A 122 -10.71 -1.14 -6.97
N VAL A 123 -9.75 -0.28 -6.66
CA VAL A 123 -8.33 -0.51 -6.98
C VAL A 123 -7.58 -0.83 -5.69
N LEU A 124 -6.89 -1.96 -5.66
CA LEU A 124 -5.97 -2.36 -4.60
C LEU A 124 -4.53 -2.16 -5.07
N VAL A 125 -3.84 -1.17 -4.53
CA VAL A 125 -2.41 -0.95 -4.80
C VAL A 125 -1.58 -1.64 -3.72
N LEU A 126 -0.64 -2.51 -4.14
CA LEU A 126 0.20 -3.29 -3.24
C LEU A 126 1.64 -2.78 -3.27
N PHE A 127 2.20 -2.61 -2.07
CA PHE A 127 3.57 -2.18 -1.87
C PHE A 127 4.36 -3.28 -1.18
N GLY A 128 5.47 -3.69 -1.78
CA GLY A 128 6.44 -4.59 -1.17
C GLY A 128 7.51 -3.84 -0.39
N THR A 129 8.28 -4.60 0.39
CA THR A 129 9.47 -4.13 1.13
C THR A 129 10.67 -4.98 0.74
N GLY A 130 11.86 -4.67 1.26
CA GLY A 130 13.07 -5.45 0.98
C GLY A 130 13.51 -5.39 -0.48
N PHE A 131 13.74 -6.54 -1.08
CA PHE A 131 14.20 -6.68 -2.48
C PHE A 131 13.05 -6.99 -3.45
N GLY A 132 11.83 -6.60 -3.12
CA GLY A 132 10.63 -6.80 -3.93
C GLY A 132 9.81 -8.02 -3.51
N MET A 133 8.62 -8.12 -4.09
CA MET A 133 7.73 -9.26 -3.88
C MET A 133 8.20 -10.49 -4.67
N GLU A 134 7.78 -11.66 -4.21
CA GLU A 134 8.03 -12.93 -4.90
C GLU A 134 7.41 -12.93 -6.30
N LYS A 135 8.10 -13.53 -7.28
CA LYS A 135 7.69 -13.49 -8.70
C LYS A 135 6.33 -14.13 -8.94
N GLU A 136 6.05 -15.25 -8.28
CA GLU A 136 4.78 -15.95 -8.36
C GLU A 136 3.64 -15.07 -7.80
N THR A 137 3.90 -14.39 -6.68
CA THR A 137 2.96 -13.44 -6.10
C THR A 137 2.73 -12.25 -7.05
N MET A 138 3.81 -11.71 -7.66
CA MET A 138 3.68 -10.61 -8.62
C MET A 138 2.93 -11.00 -9.90
N ALA A 139 3.12 -12.23 -10.37
CA ALA A 139 2.43 -12.75 -11.56
C ALA A 139 0.91 -12.94 -11.35
N ALA A 140 0.46 -13.00 -10.11
CA ALA A 140 -0.96 -13.15 -9.76
C ALA A 140 -1.74 -11.81 -9.77
N PHE A 141 -1.07 -10.67 -9.90
CA PHE A 141 -1.73 -9.36 -9.97
C PHE A 141 -2.09 -8.98 -11.40
N ASP A 142 -3.17 -8.20 -11.55
CA ASP A 142 -3.63 -7.73 -12.86
C ASP A 142 -2.56 -6.88 -13.55
N TYR A 143 -1.93 -5.96 -12.79
CA TYR A 143 -0.94 -5.02 -13.34
C TYR A 143 0.23 -4.76 -12.39
N ILE A 144 1.32 -4.25 -12.98
CA ILE A 144 2.47 -3.70 -12.26
C ILE A 144 2.57 -2.22 -12.64
N LEU A 145 2.63 -1.34 -11.65
CA LEU A 145 2.75 0.10 -11.88
C LEU A 145 4.18 0.43 -12.34
N GLU A 146 4.30 1.35 -13.28
CA GLU A 146 5.61 1.85 -13.71
C GLU A 146 6.42 2.41 -12.52
N PRO A 147 7.75 2.20 -12.50
CA PRO A 147 8.61 2.64 -11.42
C PRO A 147 8.62 4.16 -11.23
N VAL A 148 8.94 4.60 -10.02
CA VAL A 148 9.27 6.01 -9.76
C VAL A 148 10.69 6.27 -10.22
N TYR A 149 10.87 7.13 -11.21
CA TYR A 149 12.17 7.53 -11.71
C TYR A 149 12.56 8.93 -11.23
N GLY A 150 13.84 9.10 -10.90
CA GLY A 150 14.54 10.35 -10.78
C GLY A 150 15.50 10.56 -11.96
N PRO A 151 16.34 11.59 -11.94
CA PRO A 151 17.29 11.88 -13.02
C PRO A 151 18.52 10.94 -13.03
N SER A 152 18.67 10.06 -12.05
CA SER A 152 19.80 9.12 -11.93
C SER A 152 19.32 7.66 -12.06
N ASN A 153 20.27 6.74 -12.08
CA ASN A 153 19.99 5.29 -12.09
C ASN A 153 19.50 4.74 -10.74
N TYR A 154 19.40 5.58 -9.69
CA TYR A 154 18.96 5.16 -8.37
C TYR A 154 17.45 5.35 -8.24
N ASN A 155 16.70 4.26 -8.05
CA ASN A 155 15.26 4.25 -7.84
C ASN A 155 14.81 3.37 -6.66
N HIS A 156 15.70 3.12 -5.70
CA HIS A 156 15.43 2.32 -4.51
C HIS A 156 14.90 3.18 -3.37
N LEU A 157 13.62 3.51 -3.42
CA LEU A 157 12.92 4.24 -2.37
C LEU A 157 12.56 3.31 -1.20
N CYS A 158 12.57 3.85 0.04
CA CYS A 158 11.89 3.15 1.13
C CYS A 158 10.38 3.12 0.88
N VAL A 159 9.70 2.13 1.46
CA VAL A 159 8.26 1.92 1.22
C VAL A 159 7.42 3.18 1.52
N ARG A 160 7.71 3.91 2.58
CA ARG A 160 6.97 5.14 2.95
C ARG A 160 7.09 6.24 1.88
N SER A 161 8.29 6.45 1.37
CA SER A 161 8.53 7.42 0.29
C SER A 161 7.86 6.97 -1.01
N ALA A 162 7.96 5.68 -1.35
CA ALA A 162 7.29 5.13 -2.52
C ALA A 162 5.77 5.31 -2.43
N VAL A 163 5.16 5.00 -1.30
CA VAL A 163 3.71 5.19 -1.07
C VAL A 163 3.32 6.66 -1.25
N ALA A 164 4.07 7.60 -0.65
CA ALA A 164 3.75 9.01 -0.75
C ALA A 164 3.79 9.53 -2.19
N ILE A 165 4.86 9.22 -2.92
CA ILE A 165 5.03 9.64 -4.32
C ILE A 165 3.99 8.99 -5.23
N ILE A 166 3.74 7.69 -5.05
CA ILE A 166 2.81 6.94 -5.90
C ILE A 166 1.38 7.40 -5.64
N LEU A 167 0.97 7.61 -4.40
CA LEU A 167 -0.37 8.13 -4.09
C LEU A 167 -0.55 9.56 -4.60
N ASP A 168 0.48 10.41 -4.52
CA ASP A 168 0.43 11.74 -5.13
C ASP A 168 0.19 11.66 -6.65
N ARG A 169 0.90 10.78 -7.34
CA ARG A 169 0.74 10.58 -8.79
C ARG A 169 -0.61 9.95 -9.17
N LEU A 170 -1.16 9.05 -8.34
CA LEU A 170 -2.41 8.35 -8.62
C LEU A 170 -3.65 9.14 -8.22
N ALA A 171 -3.64 9.77 -7.05
CA ALA A 171 -4.82 10.37 -6.42
C ALA A 171 -4.65 11.87 -6.10
N GLY A 172 -3.45 12.42 -6.24
CA GLY A 172 -3.19 13.84 -6.08
C GLY A 172 -3.69 14.69 -7.25
N GLU A 173 -3.62 16.00 -7.09
CA GLU A 173 -3.92 16.94 -8.16
C GLU A 173 -2.92 16.77 -9.31
N ALA A 174 -3.42 16.62 -10.52
CA ALA A 174 -2.59 16.48 -11.72
C ALA A 174 -2.05 17.86 -12.16
N TRP A 175 -1.25 18.51 -11.30
CA TRP A 175 -0.70 19.84 -11.56
C TRP A 175 0.19 19.91 -12.81
N TRP A 176 0.74 18.76 -13.23
CA TRP A 176 1.56 18.63 -14.46
C TRP A 176 0.73 18.57 -15.76
N GLU A 177 -0.59 18.46 -15.66
CA GLU A 177 -1.51 18.48 -16.82
C GLU A 177 -2.10 19.88 -17.06
N LYS A 178 -1.74 20.86 -16.22
CA LYS A 178 -2.11 22.28 -16.34
C LYS A 178 -1.05 23.05 -17.16
#